data_db453da78196aac6681673c9699c9cdb
#
_entry.id   db453da78196aac6681673c9699c9cdb
#
_cell.length_a   1.000
_cell.length_b   1.000
_cell.length_c   1.000
_cell.angle_alpha   90.00
_cell.angle_beta   90.00
_cell.angle_gamma   90.00
#
_symmetry.space_group_name_H-M   'P 1'
#
loop_
_entity.id
_entity.type
_entity.pdbx_description
1 polymer ?
#
loop_
_entity_poly.entity_id
_entity_poly.type
_entity_poly.pdbx_seq_one_letter_code
_entity_poly.pdbx_strand_id
1 'polypeptide(L)'
;FLKELKEYKKKLDEDPENTVDLFEFNTNRILYTGTTSSAYKVYVEEGVDIEKSTNNLNSQIQEAFDFSGLKDDISDPSNDSTNIKTTIRLMQPYGLAYAYVDHVGIQRDYETSMLKTDKSSLGSVLWATVHEVGHQMDIDARAWPEITNNMWANNAHIKQGFDDRVNYTYIYKYLAPEKSLRGFEEMDYFQKLGMFWQLQLKKDTYWAELESLYRKRKPSPNNYQQKKDILATYSSEVLNINLTYYFEKYGFDLSDECKEKLKKYPTSNEKLWYLNSSVMNYEGQGFDNVDTNLDVTLSKSKSNIKLTMNINKSIKNDLLGYEIIKDGKVIGFTTESSYTDNEANDNSKYEVVPYAKNLTTGRNVEISSSTPNISLQQEKVTLKIGEDFNAKDYVKGFTYFGDDITSKIEVDSNVNTNECGTYTVKYTLTNENTTKQKSMEVEVVSDYDYLSDFSWESIKTDWGTPRKNGNIQGMT
;
A
#
# COMPACT_ATOMS: atom_id res chain seq x y z
N PHE A 1 42.67 13.28 -6.86
CA PHE A 1 41.48 13.57 -7.63
C PHE A 1 41.00 15.04 -7.48
N LEU A 2 40.59 15.53 -6.28
CA LEU A 2 40.07 16.91 -6.13
C LEU A 2 41.09 17.98 -6.56
N LYS A 3 42.40 17.73 -6.36
CA LYS A 3 43.47 18.63 -6.84
C LYS A 3 43.48 18.64 -8.35
N GLU A 4 43.47 17.49 -8.98
CA GLU A 4 43.49 17.33 -10.44
C GLU A 4 42.23 17.95 -11.08
N LEU A 5 41.05 17.74 -10.46
CA LEU A 5 39.79 18.35 -10.90
C LEU A 5 39.87 19.88 -10.88
N LYS A 6 40.46 20.47 -9.82
CA LYS A 6 40.67 21.93 -9.70
C LYS A 6 41.63 22.45 -10.77
N GLU A 7 42.74 21.73 -11.01
CA GLU A 7 43.74 22.10 -12.01
C GLU A 7 43.15 22.00 -13.43
N TYR A 8 42.37 20.94 -13.70
CA TYR A 8 41.73 20.76 -14.99
C TYR A 8 40.63 21.79 -15.24
N LYS A 9 39.80 22.10 -14.23
CA LYS A 9 38.77 23.16 -14.31
C LYS A 9 39.39 24.53 -14.59
N LYS A 10 40.52 24.86 -13.94
CA LYS A 10 41.27 26.07 -14.22
C LYS A 10 41.72 26.15 -15.67
N LYS A 11 42.29 25.04 -16.21
CA LYS A 11 42.68 24.96 -17.61
C LYS A 11 41.51 25.15 -18.57
N LEU A 12 40.37 24.52 -18.24
CA LEU A 12 39.11 24.67 -19.00
C LEU A 12 38.65 26.12 -19.05
N ASP A 13 38.76 26.85 -17.94
CA ASP A 13 38.32 28.26 -17.84
C ASP A 13 39.32 29.22 -18.58
N GLU A 14 40.59 28.89 -18.59
CA GLU A 14 41.64 29.67 -19.27
C GLU A 14 41.65 29.45 -20.79
N ASP A 15 41.32 28.24 -21.26
CA ASP A 15 41.33 27.89 -22.68
C ASP A 15 40.15 26.94 -23.03
N PRO A 16 38.93 27.44 -23.03
CA PRO A 16 37.73 26.63 -23.27
C PRO A 16 37.63 26.10 -24.71
N GLU A 17 38.30 26.76 -25.67
CA GLU A 17 38.24 26.35 -27.07
C GLU A 17 39.12 25.11 -27.36
N ASN A 18 40.21 24.94 -26.61
CA ASN A 18 41.15 23.82 -26.78
C ASN A 18 41.12 22.80 -25.63
N THR A 19 40.21 22.97 -24.64
CA THR A 19 40.08 22.06 -23.51
C THR A 19 38.68 21.44 -23.51
N VAL A 20 38.60 20.10 -23.55
CA VAL A 20 37.34 19.39 -23.56
C VAL A 20 36.70 19.42 -22.15
N ASP A 21 35.44 19.84 -22.02
CA ASP A 21 34.71 19.77 -20.78
C ASP A 21 34.20 18.33 -20.53
N LEU A 22 35.12 17.47 -20.09
CA LEU A 22 34.89 16.05 -19.91
C LEU A 22 35.28 15.60 -18.50
N PHE A 23 34.42 14.79 -17.91
CA PHE A 23 34.62 14.10 -16.65
C PHE A 23 34.11 12.66 -16.77
N GLU A 24 34.93 11.71 -16.38
CA GLU A 24 34.58 10.28 -16.42
C GLU A 24 34.91 9.59 -15.11
N PHE A 25 34.10 8.61 -14.74
CA PHE A 25 34.46 7.62 -13.74
C PHE A 25 33.97 6.23 -14.13
N ASN A 26 34.62 5.23 -13.57
CA ASN A 26 34.37 3.83 -13.85
C ASN A 26 34.23 3.07 -12.53
N THR A 27 33.08 2.43 -12.34
CA THR A 27 32.77 1.57 -11.18
C THR A 27 32.55 0.13 -11.64
N ASN A 28 32.09 -0.75 -10.75
CA ASN A 28 31.75 -2.12 -11.14
C ASN A 28 30.60 -2.19 -12.14
N ARG A 29 29.64 -1.28 -12.04
CA ARG A 29 28.40 -1.31 -12.85
C ARG A 29 28.25 -0.16 -13.83
N ILE A 30 29.02 0.90 -13.70
CA ILE A 30 28.83 2.10 -14.50
C ILE A 30 30.15 2.58 -15.12
N LEU A 31 30.07 2.91 -16.39
CA LEU A 31 30.97 3.86 -17.04
C LEU A 31 30.18 5.16 -17.23
N TYR A 32 30.54 6.20 -16.49
CA TYR A 32 29.87 7.50 -16.52
C TYR A 32 30.69 8.52 -17.27
N THR A 33 30.06 9.26 -18.18
CA THR A 33 30.66 10.37 -18.92
C THR A 33 29.81 11.62 -18.74
N GLY A 34 30.39 12.63 -18.11
CA GLY A 34 29.76 13.92 -17.83
C GLY A 34 30.73 15.09 -18.07
N THR A 35 30.50 16.21 -17.39
CA THR A 35 31.30 17.45 -17.55
C THR A 35 32.15 17.74 -16.33
N THR A 36 33.35 18.23 -16.57
CA THR A 36 34.24 18.78 -15.54
C THR A 36 33.56 19.91 -14.78
N SER A 37 32.81 20.76 -15.48
CA SER A 37 32.11 21.89 -14.89
C SER A 37 31.08 21.45 -13.82
N SER A 38 30.30 20.42 -14.11
CA SER A 38 29.31 19.87 -13.14
C SER A 38 30.00 19.13 -12.00
N ALA A 39 31.04 18.34 -12.31
CA ALA A 39 31.83 17.65 -11.29
C ALA A 39 32.49 18.64 -10.32
N TYR A 40 33.07 19.73 -10.84
CA TYR A 40 33.67 20.78 -10.03
C TYR A 40 32.64 21.46 -9.13
N LYS A 41 31.49 21.84 -9.67
CA LYS A 41 30.38 22.41 -8.90
C LYS A 41 29.99 21.50 -7.72
N VAL A 42 29.75 20.22 -8.00
CA VAL A 42 29.25 19.27 -6.98
C VAL A 42 30.32 18.89 -5.97
N TYR A 43 31.52 18.54 -6.43
CA TYR A 43 32.55 17.98 -5.54
C TYR A 43 33.46 19.03 -4.89
N VAL A 44 33.64 20.19 -5.54
CA VAL A 44 34.53 21.24 -5.02
C VAL A 44 33.75 22.39 -4.36
N GLU A 45 32.73 22.91 -5.03
CA GLU A 45 31.97 24.06 -4.50
C GLU A 45 30.94 23.65 -3.46
N GLU A 46 30.18 22.57 -3.72
CA GLU A 46 29.15 22.06 -2.81
C GLU A 46 29.72 21.05 -1.79
N GLY A 47 30.93 20.52 -2.01
CA GLY A 47 31.62 19.65 -1.06
C GLY A 47 31.04 18.24 -0.94
N VAL A 48 30.33 17.77 -1.96
CA VAL A 48 29.81 16.39 -2.00
C VAL A 48 30.97 15.40 -2.05
N ASP A 49 30.90 14.39 -1.21
CA ASP A 49 31.89 13.31 -1.19
C ASP A 49 31.81 12.46 -2.46
N ILE A 50 32.91 12.38 -3.23
CA ILE A 50 32.93 11.70 -4.51
C ILE A 50 32.72 10.19 -4.37
N GLU A 51 33.32 9.57 -3.34
CA GLU A 51 33.18 8.13 -3.11
C GLU A 51 31.73 7.78 -2.80
N LYS A 52 31.08 8.57 -1.94
CA LYS A 52 29.65 8.40 -1.68
C LYS A 52 28.80 8.61 -2.94
N SER A 53 29.12 9.62 -3.74
CA SER A 53 28.40 9.93 -4.98
C SER A 53 28.49 8.76 -5.99
N THR A 54 29.71 8.31 -6.29
CA THR A 54 29.95 7.23 -7.25
C THR A 54 29.40 5.89 -6.76
N ASN A 55 29.50 5.60 -5.45
CA ASN A 55 28.89 4.42 -4.84
C ASN A 55 27.36 4.47 -4.89
N ASN A 56 26.76 5.64 -4.69
CA ASN A 56 25.31 5.82 -4.80
C ASN A 56 24.81 5.49 -6.22
N LEU A 57 25.44 6.04 -7.24
CA LEU A 57 25.11 5.72 -8.65
C LEU A 57 25.32 4.23 -8.94
N ASN A 58 26.46 3.69 -8.52
CA ASN A 58 26.77 2.27 -8.72
C ASN A 58 25.72 1.36 -8.06
N SER A 59 25.27 1.69 -6.85
CA SER A 59 24.28 0.89 -6.12
C SER A 59 22.91 0.89 -6.79
N GLN A 60 22.49 1.99 -7.42
CA GLN A 60 21.24 2.05 -8.16
C GLN A 60 21.23 1.09 -9.35
N ILE A 61 22.35 1.00 -10.06
CA ILE A 61 22.47 0.07 -11.18
C ILE A 61 22.67 -1.37 -10.68
N GLN A 62 23.45 -1.57 -9.62
CA GLN A 62 23.55 -2.89 -8.97
C GLN A 62 22.18 -3.41 -8.54
N GLU A 63 21.33 -2.56 -7.94
CA GLU A 63 19.97 -2.92 -7.57
C GLU A 63 19.13 -3.38 -8.78
N ALA A 64 19.32 -2.75 -9.95
CA ALA A 64 18.64 -3.20 -11.17
C ALA A 64 19.12 -4.59 -11.62
N PHE A 65 20.41 -4.90 -11.49
CA PHE A 65 20.95 -6.23 -11.76
C PHE A 65 20.41 -7.26 -10.76
N ASP A 66 20.43 -6.95 -9.46
CA ASP A 66 19.92 -7.83 -8.40
C ASP A 66 18.42 -8.12 -8.60
N PHE A 67 17.64 -7.10 -8.94
CA PHE A 67 16.21 -7.22 -9.24
C PHE A 67 15.94 -8.12 -10.45
N SER A 68 16.85 -8.18 -11.40
CA SER A 68 16.83 -9.12 -12.53
C SER A 68 17.33 -10.52 -12.20
N GLY A 69 17.81 -10.75 -10.98
CA GLY A 69 18.45 -12.02 -10.60
C GLY A 69 19.82 -12.25 -11.22
N LEU A 70 20.48 -11.17 -11.67
CA LEU A 70 21.83 -11.20 -12.20
C LEU A 70 22.85 -11.10 -11.07
N LYS A 71 23.92 -11.89 -11.15
CA LYS A 71 24.99 -11.93 -10.13
C LYS A 71 26.33 -12.09 -10.79
N ASP A 72 27.39 -11.63 -10.11
CA ASP A 72 28.75 -11.84 -10.56
C ASP A 72 29.30 -13.19 -10.09
N ASP A 73 30.25 -13.71 -10.86
CA ASP A 73 31.05 -14.89 -10.52
C ASP A 73 30.22 -16.14 -10.17
N ILE A 74 29.10 -16.33 -10.88
CA ILE A 74 28.27 -17.53 -10.71
C ILE A 74 28.45 -18.51 -11.88
N SER A 75 28.22 -19.79 -11.58
CA SER A 75 28.36 -20.87 -12.56
C SER A 75 27.26 -20.93 -13.62
N ASP A 76 26.15 -20.23 -13.43
CA ASP A 76 25.03 -20.14 -14.37
C ASP A 76 25.24 -19.00 -15.37
N PRO A 77 25.71 -19.27 -16.60
CA PRO A 77 26.03 -18.23 -17.56
C PRO A 77 24.82 -17.39 -18.01
N SER A 78 23.61 -17.89 -17.79
CA SER A 78 22.38 -17.14 -18.11
C SER A 78 22.09 -16.02 -17.13
N ASN A 79 22.66 -16.10 -15.93
CA ASN A 79 22.47 -15.13 -14.85
C ASN A 79 23.80 -14.50 -14.40
N ASP A 80 24.91 -14.81 -15.08
CA ASP A 80 26.21 -14.21 -14.79
C ASP A 80 26.28 -12.82 -15.42
N SER A 81 26.60 -11.83 -14.59
CA SER A 81 26.77 -10.43 -14.97
C SER A 81 28.19 -9.92 -14.76
N THR A 82 29.14 -10.83 -14.56
CA THR A 82 30.55 -10.47 -14.36
C THR A 82 31.04 -9.56 -15.50
N ASN A 83 31.58 -8.41 -15.14
CA ASN A 83 32.07 -7.37 -16.06
C ASN A 83 31.00 -6.68 -16.94
N ILE A 84 29.70 -6.93 -16.72
CA ILE A 84 28.64 -6.18 -17.42
C ILE A 84 28.47 -4.82 -16.76
N LYS A 85 28.53 -3.75 -17.57
CA LYS A 85 28.36 -2.36 -17.13
C LYS A 85 27.37 -1.62 -18.01
N THR A 86 26.69 -0.66 -17.41
CA THR A 86 25.89 0.33 -18.12
C THR A 86 26.75 1.57 -18.38
N THR A 87 26.75 2.05 -19.61
CA THR A 87 27.33 3.34 -19.95
C THR A 87 26.29 4.41 -19.80
N ILE A 88 26.53 5.41 -18.95
CA ILE A 88 25.68 6.58 -18.76
C ILE A 88 26.40 7.80 -19.28
N ARG A 89 25.80 8.55 -20.19
CA ARG A 89 26.36 9.77 -20.73
C ARG A 89 25.34 10.91 -20.81
N LEU A 90 25.83 12.12 -20.80
CA LEU A 90 25.01 13.30 -20.99
C LEU A 90 24.60 13.49 -22.44
N MET A 91 23.43 14.02 -22.64
CA MET A 91 22.90 14.38 -23.94
C MET A 91 22.48 15.85 -24.01
N GLN A 92 22.33 16.35 -25.22
CA GLN A 92 21.72 17.65 -25.45
C GLN A 92 20.21 17.63 -25.06
N PRO A 93 19.61 18.79 -24.76
CA PRO A 93 18.27 18.87 -24.15
C PRO A 93 17.11 18.63 -25.16
N TYR A 94 17.07 17.47 -25.78
CA TYR A 94 15.96 17.08 -26.69
C TYR A 94 14.94 16.14 -26.04
N GLY A 95 15.11 15.80 -24.78
CA GLY A 95 14.27 14.92 -23.99
C GLY A 95 14.85 14.78 -22.60
N LEU A 96 14.16 14.12 -21.70
CA LEU A 96 14.64 13.89 -20.34
C LEU A 96 15.75 12.84 -20.31
N ALA A 97 15.53 11.70 -20.97
CA ALA A 97 16.44 10.58 -21.06
C ALA A 97 16.14 9.73 -22.30
N TYR A 98 17.03 8.82 -22.65
CA TYR A 98 16.83 7.77 -23.65
C TYR A 98 17.73 6.58 -23.39
N ALA A 99 17.31 5.41 -23.85
CA ALA A 99 18.14 4.21 -23.92
C ALA A 99 18.58 3.93 -25.35
N TYR A 100 19.81 3.49 -25.51
CA TYR A 100 20.35 2.89 -26.73
C TYR A 100 21.00 1.55 -26.39
N VAL A 101 21.35 0.78 -27.40
CA VAL A 101 21.89 -0.59 -27.19
C VAL A 101 23.07 -0.64 -26.23
N ASP A 102 23.96 0.34 -26.29
CA ASP A 102 25.26 0.38 -25.59
C ASP A 102 25.35 1.49 -24.53
N HIS A 103 24.36 2.35 -24.40
CA HIS A 103 24.39 3.45 -23.43
C HIS A 103 23.00 4.00 -23.10
N VAL A 104 22.95 4.68 -21.97
CA VAL A 104 21.83 5.52 -21.52
C VAL A 104 22.24 6.98 -21.62
N GLY A 105 21.40 7.82 -22.23
CA GLY A 105 21.58 9.27 -22.29
C GLY A 105 20.67 9.96 -21.29
N ILE A 106 21.25 10.88 -20.49
CA ILE A 106 20.51 11.71 -19.54
C ILE A 106 20.70 13.18 -19.91
N GLN A 107 19.61 13.96 -19.86
CA GLN A 107 19.63 15.38 -20.15
C GLN A 107 20.67 16.10 -19.27
N ARG A 108 21.47 16.95 -19.89
CA ARG A 108 22.58 17.66 -19.25
C ARG A 108 22.18 18.48 -18.02
N ASP A 109 20.98 19.04 -18.01
CA ASP A 109 20.50 19.85 -16.90
C ASP A 109 20.34 19.07 -15.58
N TYR A 110 20.25 17.73 -15.66
CA TYR A 110 20.13 16.85 -14.49
C TYR A 110 21.49 16.32 -13.99
N GLU A 111 22.59 16.66 -14.63
CA GLU A 111 23.91 16.14 -14.31
C GLU A 111 24.30 16.37 -12.84
N THR A 112 24.16 17.61 -12.37
CA THR A 112 24.49 17.93 -10.96
C THR A 112 23.64 17.14 -9.98
N SER A 113 22.37 16.88 -10.30
CA SER A 113 21.48 16.06 -9.47
C SER A 113 21.92 14.58 -9.44
N MET A 114 22.42 14.05 -10.56
CA MET A 114 22.95 12.68 -10.62
C MET A 114 24.19 12.48 -9.74
N LEU A 115 25.04 13.49 -9.63
CA LEU A 115 26.26 13.44 -8.85
C LEU A 115 26.04 13.70 -7.34
N LYS A 116 24.83 14.07 -6.92
CA LYS A 116 24.46 14.30 -5.52
C LYS A 116 23.91 13.04 -4.84
N THR A 117 23.86 13.05 -3.53
CA THR A 117 23.41 11.91 -2.73
C THR A 117 22.20 12.25 -1.84
N ASP A 118 21.76 13.50 -1.86
CA ASP A 118 20.57 13.91 -1.12
C ASP A 118 19.28 13.42 -1.80
N LYS A 119 18.26 13.14 -0.99
CA LYS A 119 16.99 12.54 -1.47
C LYS A 119 16.27 13.41 -2.51
N SER A 120 16.36 14.74 -2.40
CA SER A 120 15.69 15.65 -3.34
C SER A 120 16.32 15.58 -4.73
N SER A 121 17.65 15.66 -4.81
CA SER A 121 18.41 15.51 -6.07
C SER A 121 18.20 14.14 -6.67
N LEU A 122 18.29 13.09 -5.86
CA LEU A 122 18.06 11.71 -6.29
C LEU A 122 16.66 11.52 -6.88
N GLY A 123 15.61 12.02 -6.21
CA GLY A 123 14.22 11.90 -6.67
C GLY A 123 13.96 12.55 -8.03
N SER A 124 14.79 13.52 -8.45
CA SER A 124 14.63 14.19 -9.74
C SER A 124 15.14 13.35 -10.92
N VAL A 125 16.09 12.43 -10.70
CA VAL A 125 16.77 11.71 -11.80
C VAL A 125 16.69 10.19 -11.72
N LEU A 126 16.47 9.62 -10.52
CA LEU A 126 16.50 8.17 -10.28
C LEU A 126 15.55 7.42 -11.22
N TRP A 127 14.30 7.87 -11.29
CA TRP A 127 13.31 7.20 -12.15
C TRP A 127 13.77 7.17 -13.60
N ALA A 128 14.14 8.33 -14.16
CA ALA A 128 14.54 8.42 -15.56
C ALA A 128 15.77 7.55 -15.85
N THR A 129 16.80 7.61 -15.01
CA THR A 129 18.01 6.83 -15.19
C THR A 129 17.73 5.32 -15.18
N VAL A 130 16.99 4.84 -14.18
CA VAL A 130 16.72 3.39 -14.06
C VAL A 130 15.66 2.92 -15.04
N HIS A 131 14.73 3.78 -15.47
CA HIS A 131 13.81 3.52 -16.57
C HIS A 131 14.57 3.21 -17.88
N GLU A 132 15.56 4.03 -18.22
CA GLU A 132 16.37 3.80 -19.42
C GLU A 132 17.26 2.56 -19.29
N VAL A 133 17.82 2.31 -18.11
CA VAL A 133 18.52 1.04 -17.84
C VAL A 133 17.55 -0.13 -17.97
N GLY A 134 16.30 0.02 -17.55
CA GLY A 134 15.24 -0.95 -17.74
C GLY A 134 15.03 -1.32 -19.22
N HIS A 135 15.09 -0.36 -20.14
CA HIS A 135 15.03 -0.66 -21.58
C HIS A 135 16.20 -1.52 -22.06
N GLN A 136 17.42 -1.30 -21.53
CA GLN A 136 18.58 -2.12 -21.87
C GLN A 136 18.49 -3.54 -21.28
N MET A 137 17.82 -3.69 -20.14
CA MET A 137 17.65 -4.98 -19.46
C MET A 137 16.42 -5.75 -19.94
N ASP A 138 15.47 -5.09 -20.60
CA ASP A 138 14.22 -5.69 -21.04
C ASP A 138 14.47 -6.71 -22.17
N ILE A 139 13.82 -7.88 -22.08
CA ILE A 139 13.97 -8.97 -23.05
C ILE A 139 12.85 -8.85 -24.09
N ASP A 140 13.15 -8.71 -25.37
CA ASP A 140 12.19 -8.50 -26.46
C ASP A 140 10.99 -9.45 -26.41
N ALA A 141 11.24 -10.72 -26.12
CA ALA A 141 10.18 -11.73 -26.01
C ALA A 141 9.17 -11.46 -24.88
N ARG A 142 9.51 -10.58 -23.93
CA ARG A 142 8.68 -10.21 -22.77
C ARG A 142 8.38 -8.71 -22.73
N ALA A 143 9.16 -7.88 -23.38
CA ALA A 143 9.09 -6.43 -23.27
C ALA A 143 7.75 -5.85 -23.73
N TRP A 144 7.10 -5.09 -22.88
CA TRP A 144 6.06 -4.11 -23.23
C TRP A 144 6.68 -2.72 -23.02
N PRO A 145 7.21 -2.08 -24.08
CA PRO A 145 7.93 -0.81 -23.98
C PRO A 145 7.14 0.23 -23.19
N GLU A 146 7.82 1.02 -22.38
CA GLU A 146 7.26 2.02 -21.47
C GLU A 146 6.43 1.44 -20.30
N ILE A 147 6.37 0.11 -20.19
CA ILE A 147 5.64 -0.60 -19.12
C ILE A 147 6.61 -1.49 -18.35
N THR A 148 7.16 -2.53 -19.00
CA THR A 148 7.99 -3.52 -18.31
C THR A 148 9.35 -2.96 -17.90
N ASN A 149 9.94 -2.06 -18.66
CA ASN A 149 11.14 -1.34 -18.26
C ASN A 149 10.91 -0.50 -16.97
N ASN A 150 9.70 -0.09 -16.67
CA ASN A 150 9.35 0.58 -15.40
C ASN A 150 9.37 -0.34 -14.18
N MET A 151 9.46 -1.66 -14.33
CA MET A 151 9.63 -2.57 -13.18
C MET A 151 10.91 -2.25 -12.40
N TRP A 152 12.00 -1.99 -13.10
CA TRP A 152 13.30 -1.61 -12.50
C TRP A 152 13.22 -0.23 -11.86
N ALA A 153 12.65 0.75 -12.56
CA ALA A 153 12.49 2.11 -12.03
C ALA A 153 11.61 2.14 -10.77
N ASN A 154 10.52 1.39 -10.76
CA ASN A 154 9.62 1.28 -9.62
C ASN A 154 10.30 0.62 -8.41
N ASN A 155 11.04 -0.49 -8.65
CA ASN A 155 11.82 -1.15 -7.60
C ASN A 155 12.86 -0.19 -7.00
N ALA A 156 13.64 0.50 -7.84
CA ALA A 156 14.65 1.45 -7.39
C ALA A 156 14.03 2.61 -6.59
N HIS A 157 12.88 3.15 -7.03
CA HIS A 157 12.15 4.19 -6.31
C HIS A 157 11.80 3.73 -4.89
N ILE A 158 11.16 2.58 -4.76
CA ILE A 158 10.72 2.04 -3.47
C ILE A 158 11.93 1.76 -2.56
N LYS A 159 13.01 1.17 -3.08
CA LYS A 159 14.24 0.90 -2.32
C LYS A 159 14.90 2.16 -1.78
N GLN A 160 14.78 3.28 -2.48
CA GLN A 160 15.27 4.59 -2.03
C GLN A 160 14.23 5.35 -1.17
N GLY A 161 13.12 4.72 -0.79
CA GLY A 161 12.10 5.27 0.09
C GLY A 161 11.19 6.31 -0.56
N PHE A 162 11.02 6.23 -1.89
CA PHE A 162 9.98 6.96 -2.62
C PHE A 162 8.74 6.06 -2.75
N ASP A 163 7.58 6.69 -2.98
CA ASP A 163 6.35 5.97 -3.26
C ASP A 163 6.44 5.26 -4.63
N ASP A 164 5.77 4.12 -4.76
CA ASP A 164 5.63 3.52 -6.07
C ASP A 164 4.71 4.35 -6.98
N ARG A 165 4.81 4.14 -8.31
CA ARG A 165 4.03 4.87 -9.29
C ARG A 165 2.84 4.08 -9.85
N VAL A 166 2.60 2.89 -9.34
CA VAL A 166 1.43 2.09 -9.75
C VAL A 166 0.14 2.79 -9.32
N ASN A 167 -0.77 2.97 -10.24
CA ASN A 167 -2.02 3.67 -9.97
C ASN A 167 -3.11 2.70 -9.47
N TYR A 168 -3.00 2.26 -8.22
CA TYR A 168 -3.90 1.29 -7.61
C TYR A 168 -5.35 1.73 -7.57
N THR A 169 -5.62 3.01 -7.36
CA THR A 169 -7.00 3.54 -7.32
C THR A 169 -7.74 3.23 -8.60
N TYR A 170 -7.10 3.43 -9.76
CA TYR A 170 -7.71 3.09 -11.05
C TYR A 170 -7.75 1.60 -11.31
N ILE A 171 -6.73 0.84 -10.89
CA ILE A 171 -6.74 -0.63 -10.96
C ILE A 171 -7.95 -1.17 -10.20
N TYR A 172 -8.16 -0.75 -8.97
CA TYR A 172 -9.32 -1.18 -8.17
C TYR A 172 -10.64 -0.79 -8.82
N LYS A 173 -10.75 0.45 -9.32
CA LYS A 173 -11.95 0.92 -10.02
C LYS A 173 -12.31 0.04 -11.21
N TYR A 174 -11.31 -0.43 -11.97
CA TYR A 174 -11.56 -1.18 -13.19
C TYR A 174 -11.64 -2.68 -12.98
N LEU A 175 -10.86 -3.23 -12.05
CA LEU A 175 -10.74 -4.66 -11.87
C LEU A 175 -11.52 -5.22 -10.68
N ALA A 176 -11.90 -4.42 -9.69
CA ALA A 176 -12.69 -4.93 -8.56
C ALA A 176 -14.08 -5.47 -9.01
N PRO A 177 -14.85 -4.78 -9.86
CA PRO A 177 -16.14 -5.30 -10.34
C PRO A 177 -16.00 -6.70 -10.95
N GLU A 178 -17.02 -7.54 -10.81
CA GLU A 178 -17.02 -8.93 -11.31
C GLU A 178 -16.58 -8.99 -12.78
N LYS A 179 -17.19 -8.15 -13.62
CA LYS A 179 -16.71 -7.90 -14.99
C LYS A 179 -15.83 -6.66 -14.98
N SER A 180 -14.59 -6.79 -15.41
CA SER A 180 -13.67 -5.67 -15.53
C SER A 180 -14.23 -4.58 -16.44
N LEU A 181 -14.09 -3.34 -16.02
CA LEU A 181 -14.62 -2.17 -16.76
C LEU A 181 -13.69 -1.75 -17.89
N ARG A 182 -12.41 -2.11 -17.82
CA ARG A 182 -11.39 -1.86 -18.85
C ARG A 182 -10.43 -3.02 -18.95
N GLY A 183 -9.97 -3.30 -20.16
CA GLY A 183 -8.91 -4.24 -20.44
C GLY A 183 -7.52 -3.59 -20.42
N PHE A 184 -6.48 -4.42 -20.50
CA PHE A 184 -5.07 -4.00 -20.47
C PHE A 184 -4.76 -2.91 -21.51
N GLU A 185 -5.24 -3.04 -22.73
CA GLU A 185 -4.93 -2.12 -23.82
C GLU A 185 -5.49 -0.68 -23.59
N GLU A 186 -6.56 -0.58 -22.82
CA GLU A 186 -7.23 0.69 -22.51
C GLU A 186 -6.65 1.41 -21.28
N MET A 187 -5.73 0.75 -20.56
CA MET A 187 -5.07 1.28 -19.37
C MET A 187 -3.88 2.18 -19.74
N ASP A 188 -3.54 3.13 -18.89
CA ASP A 188 -2.30 3.89 -19.01
C ASP A 188 -1.07 3.06 -18.59
N TYR A 189 0.13 3.60 -18.79
CA TYR A 189 1.39 2.91 -18.50
C TYR A 189 1.53 2.46 -17.05
N PHE A 190 1.12 3.28 -16.08
CA PHE A 190 1.23 2.96 -14.66
C PHE A 190 0.13 2.01 -14.16
N GLN A 191 -1.01 1.97 -14.82
CA GLN A 191 -2.04 0.95 -14.59
C GLN A 191 -1.60 -0.40 -15.17
N LYS A 192 -1.03 -0.39 -16.40
CA LYS A 192 -0.45 -1.59 -17.04
C LYS A 192 0.72 -2.16 -16.23
N LEU A 193 1.58 -1.29 -15.68
CA LEU A 193 2.68 -1.67 -14.78
C LEU A 193 2.15 -2.48 -13.59
N GLY A 194 0.96 -2.13 -13.09
CA GLY A 194 0.33 -2.83 -11.98
C GLY A 194 0.15 -4.32 -12.20
N MET A 195 -0.14 -4.76 -13.44
CA MET A 195 -0.25 -6.19 -13.77
C MET A 195 1.04 -6.96 -13.49
N PHE A 196 2.20 -6.38 -13.76
CA PHE A 196 3.49 -7.01 -13.48
C PHE A 196 3.89 -6.83 -12.02
N TRP A 197 3.67 -5.62 -11.48
CA TRP A 197 4.08 -5.28 -10.12
C TRP A 197 3.31 -6.07 -9.05
N GLN A 198 2.02 -6.32 -9.24
CA GLN A 198 1.23 -7.13 -8.29
C GLN A 198 1.70 -8.60 -8.21
N LEU A 199 2.24 -9.15 -9.30
CA LEU A 199 2.87 -10.47 -9.26
C LEU A 199 4.21 -10.43 -8.49
N GLN A 200 4.97 -9.33 -8.59
CA GLN A 200 6.16 -9.07 -7.77
C GLN A 200 5.81 -8.93 -6.28
N LEU A 201 4.69 -8.28 -5.96
CA LEU A 201 4.21 -8.16 -4.58
C LEU A 201 3.73 -9.50 -4.00
N LYS A 202 3.32 -10.45 -4.83
CA LYS A 202 2.96 -11.81 -4.39
C LYS A 202 4.18 -12.63 -3.99
N LYS A 203 5.33 -12.41 -4.64
CA LYS A 203 6.58 -13.13 -4.35
C LYS A 203 7.78 -12.23 -4.65
N ASP A 204 8.56 -11.92 -3.64
CA ASP A 204 9.69 -10.98 -3.71
C ASP A 204 10.73 -11.33 -4.78
N THR A 205 10.87 -12.60 -5.12
CA THR A 205 11.79 -13.10 -6.14
C THR A 205 11.17 -13.28 -7.52
N TYR A 206 9.88 -12.90 -7.68
CA TYR A 206 9.12 -13.17 -8.92
C TYR A 206 9.81 -12.66 -10.16
N TRP A 207 10.21 -11.38 -10.18
CA TRP A 207 10.81 -10.78 -11.37
C TRP A 207 12.15 -11.42 -11.72
N ALA A 208 13.00 -11.63 -10.72
CA ALA A 208 14.30 -12.30 -10.90
C ALA A 208 14.15 -13.72 -11.47
N GLU A 209 13.20 -14.51 -10.95
CA GLU A 209 12.96 -15.87 -11.44
C GLU A 209 12.35 -15.87 -12.85
N LEU A 210 11.42 -14.95 -13.12
CA LEU A 210 10.84 -14.77 -14.44
C LEU A 210 11.91 -14.42 -15.47
N GLU A 211 12.75 -13.43 -15.17
CA GLU A 211 13.89 -13.01 -15.99
C GLU A 211 14.84 -14.18 -16.27
N SER A 212 15.18 -14.95 -15.24
CA SER A 212 16.04 -16.13 -15.37
C SER A 212 15.42 -17.18 -16.33
N LEU A 213 14.11 -17.42 -16.26
CA LEU A 213 13.43 -18.33 -17.19
C LEU A 213 13.55 -17.85 -18.65
N TYR A 214 13.33 -16.55 -18.89
CA TYR A 214 13.46 -15.98 -20.24
C TYR A 214 14.90 -16.07 -20.77
N ARG A 215 15.91 -15.75 -19.95
CA ARG A 215 17.31 -15.88 -20.34
C ARG A 215 17.72 -17.32 -20.63
N LYS A 216 17.23 -18.29 -19.84
CA LYS A 216 17.52 -19.72 -20.03
C LYS A 216 16.82 -20.34 -21.22
N ARG A 217 15.54 -20.04 -21.41
CA ARG A 217 14.71 -20.68 -22.43
C ARG A 217 14.73 -19.96 -23.76
N LYS A 218 15.09 -18.67 -23.79
CA LYS A 218 15.19 -17.81 -24.97
C LYS A 218 13.99 -17.95 -25.90
N PRO A 219 12.75 -17.75 -25.40
CA PRO A 219 11.56 -17.91 -26.24
C PRO A 219 11.57 -16.88 -27.38
N SER A 220 11.02 -17.27 -28.54
CA SER A 220 10.88 -16.40 -29.70
C SER A 220 9.41 -16.39 -30.15
N PRO A 221 8.58 -15.53 -29.58
CA PRO A 221 7.16 -15.44 -29.96
C PRO A 221 7.02 -14.90 -31.39
N ASN A 222 6.21 -15.56 -32.22
CA ASN A 222 5.96 -15.14 -33.62
C ASN A 222 4.88 -14.06 -33.72
N ASN A 223 4.12 -13.84 -32.67
CA ASN A 223 3.03 -12.86 -32.61
C ASN A 223 2.71 -12.44 -31.17
N TYR A 224 1.85 -11.44 -31.05
CA TYR A 224 1.46 -10.87 -29.77
C TYR A 224 0.73 -11.86 -28.84
N GLN A 225 -0.10 -12.77 -29.39
CA GLN A 225 -0.78 -13.79 -28.61
C GLN A 225 0.22 -14.76 -27.96
N GLN A 226 1.19 -15.26 -28.73
CA GLN A 226 2.23 -16.13 -28.18
C GLN A 226 3.07 -15.44 -27.09
N LYS A 227 3.33 -14.15 -27.26
CA LYS A 227 4.02 -13.34 -26.23
C LYS A 227 3.23 -13.31 -24.92
N LYS A 228 1.92 -13.10 -24.97
CA LYS A 228 1.03 -13.16 -23.81
C LYS A 228 1.03 -14.55 -23.16
N ASP A 229 0.88 -15.59 -23.96
CA ASP A 229 0.81 -16.99 -23.50
C ASP A 229 2.11 -17.44 -22.82
N ILE A 230 3.27 -17.02 -23.34
CA ILE A 230 4.58 -17.30 -22.74
C ILE A 230 4.70 -16.60 -21.38
N LEU A 231 4.33 -15.31 -21.32
CA LEU A 231 4.34 -14.57 -20.05
C LEU A 231 3.45 -15.27 -19.01
N ALA A 232 2.22 -15.60 -19.36
CA ALA A 232 1.29 -16.25 -18.43
C ALA A 232 1.80 -17.62 -17.98
N THR A 233 2.39 -18.39 -18.90
CA THR A 233 2.96 -19.71 -18.59
C THR A 233 4.13 -19.61 -17.61
N TYR A 234 5.07 -18.70 -17.87
CA TYR A 234 6.26 -18.55 -17.02
C TYR A 234 5.90 -17.91 -15.67
N SER A 235 4.99 -16.93 -15.65
CA SER A 235 4.50 -16.35 -14.41
C SER A 235 3.79 -17.38 -13.52
N SER A 236 2.95 -18.23 -14.15
CA SER A 236 2.27 -19.33 -13.42
C SER A 236 3.26 -20.37 -12.88
N GLU A 237 4.34 -20.64 -13.60
CA GLU A 237 5.42 -21.53 -13.16
C GLU A 237 6.16 -20.94 -11.94
N VAL A 238 6.56 -19.67 -12.01
CA VAL A 238 7.30 -18.97 -10.93
C VAL A 238 6.48 -18.90 -9.65
N LEU A 239 5.19 -18.60 -9.77
CA LEU A 239 4.31 -18.47 -8.61
C LEU A 239 3.68 -19.81 -8.16
N ASN A 240 3.78 -20.86 -9.00
CA ASN A 240 3.05 -22.11 -8.83
C ASN A 240 1.54 -21.90 -8.61
N ILE A 241 0.94 -21.00 -9.41
CA ILE A 241 -0.47 -20.64 -9.37
C ILE A 241 -1.00 -20.62 -10.81
N ASN A 242 -2.21 -21.14 -11.03
CA ASN A 242 -2.91 -20.93 -12.29
C ASN A 242 -3.37 -19.46 -12.38
N LEU A 243 -2.66 -18.66 -13.16
CA LEU A 243 -2.92 -17.23 -13.33
C LEU A 243 -3.90 -16.89 -14.44
N THR A 244 -4.61 -17.87 -15.03
CA THR A 244 -5.58 -17.63 -16.09
C THR A 244 -6.55 -16.51 -15.72
N TYR A 245 -7.21 -16.64 -14.58
CA TYR A 245 -8.19 -15.65 -14.12
C TYR A 245 -7.57 -14.27 -13.84
N TYR A 246 -6.36 -14.24 -13.32
CA TYR A 246 -5.64 -12.98 -13.09
C TYR A 246 -5.40 -12.20 -14.40
N PHE A 247 -4.89 -12.87 -15.43
CA PHE A 247 -4.65 -12.23 -16.72
C PHE A 247 -5.94 -11.84 -17.43
N GLU A 248 -6.97 -12.71 -17.40
CA GLU A 248 -8.29 -12.38 -17.94
C GLU A 248 -8.92 -11.19 -17.22
N LYS A 249 -8.72 -11.07 -15.92
CA LYS A 249 -9.19 -9.93 -15.13
C LYS A 249 -8.60 -8.61 -15.61
N TYR A 250 -7.35 -8.63 -16.05
CA TYR A 250 -6.72 -7.50 -16.73
C TYR A 250 -7.12 -7.34 -18.21
N GLY A 251 -8.01 -8.19 -18.74
CA GLY A 251 -8.33 -8.20 -20.18
C GLY A 251 -7.13 -8.60 -21.04
N PHE A 252 -6.25 -9.41 -20.47
CA PHE A 252 -5.07 -9.96 -21.12
C PHE A 252 -5.41 -11.38 -21.58
N ASP A 253 -6.17 -11.47 -22.68
CA ASP A 253 -6.74 -12.71 -23.15
C ASP A 253 -5.67 -13.75 -23.53
N LEU A 254 -5.80 -14.95 -22.97
CA LEU A 254 -4.94 -16.07 -23.23
C LEU A 254 -5.57 -17.02 -24.26
N SER A 255 -4.74 -17.72 -25.05
CA SER A 255 -5.25 -18.75 -25.94
C SER A 255 -5.80 -19.97 -25.18
N ASP A 256 -6.70 -20.73 -25.77
CA ASP A 256 -7.25 -21.94 -25.16
C ASP A 256 -6.15 -22.97 -24.87
N GLU A 257 -5.14 -23.07 -25.74
CA GLU A 257 -3.98 -23.94 -25.53
C GLU A 257 -3.19 -23.51 -24.27
N CYS A 258 -2.99 -22.21 -24.08
CA CYS A 258 -2.34 -21.68 -22.87
C CYS A 258 -3.16 -22.00 -21.63
N LYS A 259 -4.46 -21.72 -21.64
CA LYS A 259 -5.37 -22.03 -20.53
C LYS A 259 -5.33 -23.51 -20.12
N GLU A 260 -5.33 -24.42 -21.10
CA GLU A 260 -5.18 -25.85 -20.83
C GLU A 260 -3.83 -26.18 -20.17
N LYS A 261 -2.72 -25.60 -20.65
CA LYS A 261 -1.40 -25.78 -20.04
C LYS A 261 -1.33 -25.28 -18.60
N LEU A 262 -2.07 -24.21 -18.28
CA LEU A 262 -2.07 -23.64 -16.93
C LEU A 262 -2.88 -24.46 -15.92
N LYS A 263 -3.76 -25.36 -16.34
CA LYS A 263 -4.54 -26.25 -15.44
C LYS A 263 -3.67 -27.18 -14.58
N LYS A 264 -2.41 -27.38 -14.95
CA LYS A 264 -1.48 -28.16 -14.13
C LYS A 264 -1.08 -27.45 -12.82
N TYR A 265 -1.25 -26.14 -12.73
CA TYR A 265 -0.99 -25.36 -11.53
C TYR A 265 -2.24 -25.25 -10.66
N PRO A 266 -2.09 -25.16 -9.33
CA PRO A 266 -3.21 -24.98 -8.42
C PRO A 266 -4.00 -23.71 -8.77
N THR A 267 -5.33 -23.80 -8.72
CA THR A 267 -6.19 -22.62 -8.75
C THR A 267 -6.10 -21.90 -7.40
N SER A 268 -6.13 -20.57 -7.43
CA SER A 268 -6.19 -19.74 -6.23
C SER A 268 -7.42 -18.84 -6.30
N ASN A 269 -8.08 -18.67 -5.16
CA ASN A 269 -9.17 -17.71 -4.99
C ASN A 269 -8.67 -16.32 -4.58
N GLU A 270 -7.36 -16.16 -4.44
CA GLU A 270 -6.75 -14.90 -4.04
C GLU A 270 -6.96 -13.85 -5.14
N LYS A 271 -7.47 -12.70 -4.75
CA LYS A 271 -7.65 -11.55 -5.64
C LYS A 271 -6.36 -10.74 -5.74
N LEU A 272 -5.36 -11.27 -6.45
CA LEU A 272 -4.03 -10.67 -6.59
C LEU A 272 -4.07 -9.22 -7.09
N TRP A 273 -5.10 -8.83 -7.85
CA TRP A 273 -5.31 -7.45 -8.31
C TRP A 273 -5.68 -6.46 -7.19
N TYR A 274 -5.80 -6.92 -5.94
CA TYR A 274 -5.94 -6.03 -4.77
C TYR A 274 -4.60 -5.72 -4.10
N LEU A 275 -3.52 -6.46 -4.42
CA LEU A 275 -2.20 -6.19 -3.86
C LEU A 275 -1.72 -4.77 -4.22
N ASN A 276 -1.11 -4.11 -3.24
CA ASN A 276 -0.42 -2.83 -3.38
C ASN A 276 0.84 -2.82 -2.51
N SER A 277 1.67 -1.80 -2.63
CA SER A 277 2.97 -1.77 -1.95
C SER A 277 2.92 -1.78 -0.42
N SER A 278 1.74 -1.61 0.19
CA SER A 278 1.59 -1.77 1.65
C SER A 278 1.78 -3.21 2.13
N VAL A 279 1.79 -4.20 1.21
CA VAL A 279 2.04 -5.61 1.55
C VAL A 279 3.52 -5.95 1.64
N MET A 280 4.40 -5.07 1.17
CA MET A 280 5.85 -5.28 1.23
C MET A 280 6.31 -5.42 2.68
N ASN A 281 7.11 -6.46 2.94
CA ASN A 281 7.59 -6.80 4.27
C ASN A 281 6.48 -7.05 5.31
N TYR A 282 5.27 -7.43 4.88
CA TYR A 282 4.20 -7.79 5.78
C TYR A 282 4.36 -9.23 6.26
N GLU A 283 4.49 -9.41 7.57
CA GLU A 283 4.66 -10.71 8.24
C GLU A 283 3.47 -11.06 9.16
N GLY A 284 2.37 -10.31 9.06
CA GLY A 284 1.18 -10.50 9.90
C GLY A 284 0.39 -11.76 9.55
N GLN A 285 -0.46 -12.22 10.49
CA GLN A 285 -1.27 -13.44 10.33
C GLN A 285 -2.48 -13.24 9.39
N GLY A 286 -2.84 -11.99 9.09
CA GLY A 286 -4.05 -11.68 8.35
C GLY A 286 -5.33 -11.84 9.17
N PHE A 287 -6.48 -12.01 8.48
CA PHE A 287 -7.77 -12.03 9.17
C PHE A 287 -8.36 -13.45 9.32
N ASP A 288 -8.19 -14.32 8.36
CA ASP A 288 -8.68 -15.73 8.37
C ASP A 288 -10.07 -15.90 9.02
N ASN A 289 -11.09 -15.15 8.55
CA ASN A 289 -12.45 -15.07 9.08
C ASN A 289 -12.58 -14.54 10.52
N VAL A 290 -11.56 -13.86 11.02
CA VAL A 290 -11.59 -13.21 12.33
C VAL A 290 -12.67 -12.13 12.34
N ASP A 291 -13.33 -11.96 13.48
CA ASP A 291 -14.20 -10.80 13.71
C ASP A 291 -13.33 -9.55 13.87
N THR A 292 -13.34 -8.74 12.84
CA THR A 292 -12.56 -7.49 12.79
C THR A 292 -13.23 -6.35 13.53
N ASN A 293 -14.40 -6.57 14.13
CA ASN A 293 -15.27 -5.53 14.69
C ASN A 293 -15.50 -4.39 13.67
N LEU A 294 -15.67 -4.77 12.41
CA LEU A 294 -15.98 -3.82 11.36
C LEU A 294 -17.38 -3.25 11.58
N ASP A 295 -17.45 -1.94 11.76
CA ASP A 295 -18.71 -1.19 11.76
C ASP A 295 -18.84 -0.41 10.45
N VAL A 296 -20.00 -0.54 9.81
CA VAL A 296 -20.30 0.14 8.54
C VAL A 296 -21.50 1.04 8.73
N THR A 297 -21.36 2.29 8.36
CA THR A 297 -22.46 3.27 8.38
C THR A 297 -22.71 3.81 6.98
N LEU A 298 -23.96 4.11 6.70
CA LEU A 298 -24.40 4.67 5.42
C LEU A 298 -24.84 6.12 5.60
N SER A 299 -24.48 6.94 4.62
CA SER A 299 -25.05 8.28 4.49
C SER A 299 -25.45 8.52 3.04
N LYS A 300 -26.58 9.22 2.82
CA LYS A 300 -27.10 9.51 1.48
C LYS A 300 -26.99 11.00 1.19
N SER A 301 -26.52 11.33 -0.03
CA SER A 301 -26.56 12.67 -0.56
C SER A 301 -27.03 12.60 -2.02
N LYS A 302 -28.24 13.07 -2.27
CA LYS A 302 -28.93 12.93 -3.57
C LYS A 302 -29.02 11.45 -4.00
N SER A 303 -28.39 11.09 -5.14
CA SER A 303 -28.36 9.71 -5.66
C SER A 303 -27.13 8.92 -5.17
N ASN A 304 -26.24 9.53 -4.37
CA ASN A 304 -25.01 8.90 -3.95
C ASN A 304 -25.18 8.33 -2.54
N ILE A 305 -24.62 7.15 -2.33
CA ILE A 305 -24.53 6.53 -1.01
C ILE A 305 -23.06 6.43 -0.65
N LYS A 306 -22.70 7.01 0.49
CA LYS A 306 -21.38 6.87 1.08
C LYS A 306 -21.42 5.85 2.20
N LEU A 307 -20.60 4.81 2.05
CA LEU A 307 -20.28 3.85 3.10
C LEU A 307 -19.08 4.38 3.89
N THR A 308 -19.14 4.33 5.20
CA THR A 308 -18.01 4.63 6.10
C THR A 308 -17.70 3.38 6.90
N MET A 309 -16.45 2.94 6.85
CA MET A 309 -15.95 1.71 7.44
C MET A 309 -15.03 2.03 8.62
N ASN A 310 -15.35 1.49 9.80
CA ASN A 310 -14.52 1.58 10.99
C ASN A 310 -14.14 0.17 11.44
N ILE A 311 -12.86 -0.10 11.49
CA ILE A 311 -12.29 -1.37 11.93
C ILE A 311 -11.54 -1.19 13.26
N ASN A 312 -11.38 -2.27 14.03
CA ASN A 312 -10.61 -2.23 15.26
C ASN A 312 -9.19 -1.69 15.02
N LYS A 313 -8.78 -0.73 15.85
CA LYS A 313 -7.46 -0.09 15.74
C LYS A 313 -6.29 -1.07 15.88
N SER A 314 -6.45 -2.14 16.67
CA SER A 314 -5.39 -3.13 16.91
C SER A 314 -4.99 -3.94 15.67
N ILE A 315 -5.90 -4.09 14.70
CA ILE A 315 -5.69 -4.86 13.47
C ILE A 315 -5.62 -3.96 12.22
N LYS A 316 -5.65 -2.65 12.41
CA LYS A 316 -5.60 -1.68 11.30
C LYS A 316 -4.31 -1.82 10.46
N ASN A 317 -3.21 -2.22 11.06
CA ASN A 317 -1.95 -2.43 10.37
C ASN A 317 -1.97 -3.66 9.45
N ASP A 318 -2.86 -4.62 9.70
CA ASP A 318 -3.04 -5.81 8.87
C ASP A 318 -3.98 -5.55 7.69
N LEU A 319 -4.77 -4.48 7.74
CA LEU A 319 -5.76 -4.15 6.73
C LEU A 319 -5.10 -3.74 5.41
N LEU A 320 -5.50 -4.41 4.33
CA LEU A 320 -5.22 -4.01 2.95
C LEU A 320 -6.31 -3.04 2.45
N GLY A 321 -7.57 -3.37 2.67
CA GLY A 321 -8.71 -2.58 2.21
C GLY A 321 -10.05 -3.31 2.36
N TYR A 322 -11.06 -2.76 1.72
CA TYR A 322 -12.43 -3.25 1.77
C TYR A 322 -12.98 -3.52 0.38
N GLU A 323 -13.51 -4.72 0.17
CA GLU A 323 -14.32 -5.04 -1.00
C GLU A 323 -15.77 -4.64 -0.73
N ILE A 324 -16.37 -3.96 -1.70
CA ILE A 324 -17.73 -3.47 -1.63
C ILE A 324 -18.60 -4.28 -2.59
N ILE A 325 -19.57 -4.95 -2.05
CA ILE A 325 -20.55 -5.75 -2.79
C ILE A 325 -21.89 -5.03 -2.69
N LYS A 326 -22.58 -4.88 -3.79
CA LYS A 326 -23.92 -4.30 -3.90
C LYS A 326 -24.83 -5.30 -4.60
N ASP A 327 -25.95 -5.64 -3.94
CA ASP A 327 -26.96 -6.57 -4.48
C ASP A 327 -26.32 -7.88 -5.01
N GLY A 328 -25.33 -8.41 -4.23
CA GLY A 328 -24.60 -9.64 -4.53
C GLY A 328 -23.50 -9.51 -5.61
N LYS A 329 -23.19 -8.29 -6.08
CA LYS A 329 -22.15 -8.06 -7.08
C LYS A 329 -21.06 -7.14 -6.52
N VAL A 330 -19.80 -7.50 -6.73
CA VAL A 330 -18.67 -6.62 -6.40
C VAL A 330 -18.74 -5.37 -7.27
N ILE A 331 -18.81 -4.20 -6.64
CA ILE A 331 -18.83 -2.90 -7.31
C ILE A 331 -17.53 -2.10 -7.14
N GLY A 332 -16.69 -2.46 -6.18
CA GLY A 332 -15.43 -1.76 -5.95
C GLY A 332 -14.58 -2.38 -4.87
N PHE A 333 -13.36 -1.86 -4.78
CA PHE A 333 -12.43 -2.08 -3.68
C PHE A 333 -11.81 -0.73 -3.30
N THR A 334 -11.58 -0.50 -2.02
CA THR A 334 -10.95 0.73 -1.53
C THR A 334 -10.01 0.45 -0.36
N THR A 335 -8.90 1.18 -0.31
CA THR A 335 -7.98 1.22 0.84
C THR A 335 -8.38 2.29 1.86
N GLU A 336 -9.34 3.14 1.48
CA GLU A 336 -9.84 4.22 2.31
C GLU A 336 -10.91 3.74 3.28
N SER A 337 -11.10 4.46 4.37
CA SER A 337 -12.18 4.20 5.34
C SER A 337 -13.56 4.61 4.85
N SER A 338 -13.70 4.97 3.58
CA SER A 338 -15.00 5.26 2.97
C SER A 338 -15.03 4.92 1.49
N TYR A 339 -16.23 4.60 0.99
CA TYR A 339 -16.54 4.34 -0.41
C TYR A 339 -17.81 5.05 -0.81
N THR A 340 -17.85 5.66 -2.00
CA THR A 340 -19.05 6.33 -2.51
C THR A 340 -19.60 5.59 -3.72
N ASP A 341 -20.80 5.05 -3.61
CA ASP A 341 -21.57 4.51 -4.72
C ASP A 341 -22.39 5.62 -5.35
N ASN A 342 -22.05 5.97 -6.59
CA ASN A 342 -22.74 7.01 -7.36
C ASN A 342 -23.94 6.50 -8.15
N GLU A 343 -24.15 5.18 -8.15
CA GLU A 343 -25.26 4.50 -8.85
C GLU A 343 -26.20 3.79 -7.89
N ALA A 344 -26.27 4.28 -6.65
CA ALA A 344 -27.10 3.71 -5.60
C ALA A 344 -28.59 3.95 -5.86
N ASN A 345 -29.43 3.03 -5.42
CA ASN A 345 -30.86 3.20 -5.32
C ASN A 345 -31.33 2.98 -3.86
N ASP A 346 -32.58 3.32 -3.62
CA ASP A 346 -33.15 3.32 -2.26
C ASP A 346 -33.29 1.92 -1.64
N ASN A 347 -33.16 0.86 -2.44
CA ASN A 347 -33.27 -0.53 -2.00
C ASN A 347 -31.94 -1.27 -2.07
N SER A 348 -30.81 -0.58 -2.29
CA SER A 348 -29.50 -1.20 -2.39
C SER A 348 -29.12 -1.90 -1.08
N LYS A 349 -28.64 -3.13 -1.22
CA LYS A 349 -28.06 -3.92 -0.12
C LYS A 349 -26.56 -3.97 -0.33
N TYR A 350 -25.82 -3.68 0.72
CA TYR A 350 -24.36 -3.71 0.66
C TYR A 350 -23.82 -4.79 1.59
N GLU A 351 -22.72 -5.37 1.15
CA GLU A 351 -21.86 -6.22 1.94
C GLU A 351 -20.44 -5.66 1.86
N VAL A 352 -19.76 -5.51 2.97
CA VAL A 352 -18.39 -5.01 3.07
C VAL A 352 -17.52 -6.10 3.63
N VAL A 353 -16.49 -6.49 2.86
CA VAL A 353 -15.55 -7.55 3.23
C VAL A 353 -14.18 -6.93 3.47
N PRO A 354 -13.64 -6.96 4.70
CA PRO A 354 -12.29 -6.48 4.97
C PRO A 354 -11.26 -7.50 4.51
N TYR A 355 -10.27 -7.05 3.76
CA TYR A 355 -9.11 -7.83 3.31
C TYR A 355 -7.87 -7.47 4.10
N ALA A 356 -7.15 -8.46 4.55
CA ALA A 356 -5.81 -8.30 5.10
C ALA A 356 -4.75 -8.27 4.00
N LYS A 357 -3.55 -7.80 4.33
CA LYS A 357 -2.42 -7.67 3.41
C LYS A 357 -1.94 -9.01 2.82
N ASN A 358 -2.22 -10.13 3.48
CA ASN A 358 -2.00 -11.48 2.94
C ASN A 358 -3.19 -12.04 2.15
N LEU A 359 -4.17 -11.19 1.80
CA LEU A 359 -5.40 -11.50 1.06
C LEU A 359 -6.40 -12.41 1.80
N THR A 360 -6.18 -12.74 3.06
CA THR A 360 -7.22 -13.37 3.88
C THR A 360 -8.32 -12.36 4.22
N THR A 361 -9.54 -12.84 4.42
CA THR A 361 -10.70 -11.97 4.68
C THR A 361 -11.17 -12.10 6.12
N GLY A 362 -11.57 -10.98 6.71
CA GLY A 362 -12.32 -10.95 7.95
C GLY A 362 -13.82 -11.23 7.72
N ARG A 363 -14.58 -11.28 8.81
CA ARG A 363 -16.03 -11.43 8.72
C ARG A 363 -16.62 -10.22 7.98
N ASN A 364 -17.50 -10.49 7.01
CA ASN A 364 -18.24 -9.48 6.28
C ASN A 364 -19.31 -8.79 7.16
N VAL A 365 -19.70 -7.59 6.76
CA VAL A 365 -20.81 -6.84 7.35
C VAL A 365 -21.83 -6.54 6.26
N GLU A 366 -23.04 -7.00 6.46
CA GLU A 366 -24.19 -6.65 5.62
C GLU A 366 -24.88 -5.42 6.15
N ILE A 367 -25.25 -4.49 5.29
CA ILE A 367 -25.99 -3.29 5.61
C ILE A 367 -26.94 -2.94 4.46
N SER A 368 -28.15 -2.55 4.80
CA SER A 368 -29.16 -2.19 3.80
C SER A 368 -29.90 -0.92 4.22
N SER A 369 -30.77 -0.42 3.35
CA SER A 369 -31.64 0.72 3.65
C SER A 369 -32.59 0.48 4.84
N SER A 370 -32.88 -0.78 5.16
CA SER A 370 -33.61 -1.15 6.35
C SER A 370 -32.74 -1.20 7.61
N THR A 371 -31.44 -1.19 7.50
CA THR A 371 -30.52 -1.24 8.65
C THR A 371 -30.61 0.06 9.44
N PRO A 372 -31.09 0.03 10.68
CA PRO A 372 -31.18 1.24 11.49
C PRO A 372 -29.80 1.63 12.01
N ASN A 373 -29.63 2.89 12.36
CA ASN A 373 -28.42 3.42 12.99
C ASN A 373 -28.75 3.91 14.40
N ILE A 374 -27.88 3.54 15.36
CA ILE A 374 -27.93 4.01 16.75
C ILE A 374 -26.75 4.95 16.98
N SER A 375 -27.04 6.18 17.39
CA SER A 375 -26.06 7.17 17.82
C SER A 375 -26.15 7.35 19.32
N LEU A 376 -25.04 7.11 20.03
CA LEU A 376 -24.90 7.45 21.44
C LEU A 376 -24.29 8.85 21.55
N GLN A 377 -24.77 9.67 22.50
CA GLN A 377 -24.16 10.97 22.80
C GLN A 377 -22.79 10.79 23.45
N GLN A 378 -22.64 9.73 24.26
CA GLN A 378 -21.35 9.31 24.85
C GLN A 378 -21.38 7.80 25.11
N GLU A 379 -20.20 7.17 25.07
CA GLU A 379 -20.05 5.72 25.27
C GLU A 379 -19.98 5.35 26.76
N LYS A 380 -19.61 6.32 27.59
CA LYS A 380 -19.52 6.18 29.06
C LYS A 380 -20.10 7.41 29.74
N VAL A 381 -20.89 7.16 30.76
CA VAL A 381 -21.48 8.19 31.65
C VAL A 381 -21.02 7.90 33.08
N THR A 382 -20.60 8.93 33.80
CA THR A 382 -20.33 8.84 35.24
C THR A 382 -21.39 9.63 35.99
N LEU A 383 -22.06 8.98 36.93
CA LEU A 383 -23.12 9.53 37.76
C LEU A 383 -22.68 9.52 39.23
N LYS A 384 -23.17 10.47 39.97
CA LYS A 384 -23.06 10.42 41.44
C LYS A 384 -24.20 9.58 42.00
N ILE A 385 -23.96 8.98 43.16
CA ILE A 385 -25.01 8.20 43.87
C ILE A 385 -26.25 9.05 44.11
N GLY A 386 -27.41 8.53 43.75
CA GLY A 386 -28.67 9.23 43.87
C GLY A 386 -29.00 10.21 42.74
N GLU A 387 -28.12 10.34 41.74
CA GLU A 387 -28.38 11.19 40.58
C GLU A 387 -29.40 10.56 39.64
N ASP A 388 -30.31 11.38 39.12
CA ASP A 388 -31.33 10.90 38.17
C ASP A 388 -30.67 10.47 36.85
N PHE A 389 -31.07 9.30 36.38
CA PHE A 389 -30.59 8.75 35.12
C PHE A 389 -31.74 8.25 34.25
N ASN A 390 -31.80 8.76 33.02
CA ASN A 390 -32.72 8.24 32.00
C ASN A 390 -31.92 7.82 30.76
N ALA A 391 -31.77 6.54 30.54
CA ALA A 391 -31.01 5.97 29.46
C ALA A 391 -31.42 6.47 28.06
N LYS A 392 -32.68 6.86 27.86
CA LYS A 392 -33.20 7.36 26.60
C LYS A 392 -32.64 8.72 26.19
N ASP A 393 -32.14 9.50 27.15
CA ASP A 393 -31.60 10.84 26.86
C ASP A 393 -30.23 10.79 26.17
N TYR A 394 -29.55 9.63 26.21
CA TYR A 394 -28.22 9.43 25.68
C TYR A 394 -28.17 8.76 24.29
N VAL A 395 -29.35 8.50 23.68
CA VAL A 395 -29.41 7.73 22.45
C VAL A 395 -30.36 8.36 21.43
N LYS A 396 -29.98 8.27 20.15
CA LYS A 396 -30.84 8.53 19.00
C LYS A 396 -30.79 7.39 18.01
N GLY A 397 -31.94 7.13 17.38
CA GLY A 397 -32.09 6.11 16.35
C GLY A 397 -32.56 6.70 15.04
N PHE A 398 -32.01 6.22 13.95
CA PHE A 398 -32.29 6.74 12.61
C PHE A 398 -32.55 5.59 11.63
N THR A 399 -33.37 5.85 10.63
CA THR A 399 -33.45 5.01 9.43
C THR A 399 -32.20 5.16 8.60
N TYR A 400 -32.07 4.31 7.59
CA TYR A 400 -31.06 4.45 6.52
C TYR A 400 -31.04 5.86 5.89
N PHE A 401 -32.19 6.51 5.73
CA PHE A 401 -32.31 7.85 5.15
C PHE A 401 -32.14 8.99 6.16
N GLY A 402 -31.86 8.67 7.41
CA GLY A 402 -31.67 9.67 8.45
C GLY A 402 -32.95 10.12 9.15
N ASP A 403 -34.11 9.51 8.85
CA ASP A 403 -35.37 9.81 9.56
C ASP A 403 -35.24 9.36 11.02
N ASP A 404 -35.69 10.20 11.94
CA ASP A 404 -35.64 9.92 13.37
C ASP A 404 -36.68 8.82 13.74
N ILE A 405 -36.18 7.68 14.20
CA ILE A 405 -36.94 6.56 14.71
C ILE A 405 -36.57 6.22 16.17
N THR A 406 -36.04 7.21 16.91
CA THR A 406 -35.62 7.07 18.32
C THR A 406 -36.70 6.44 19.18
N SER A 407 -37.96 6.70 18.89
CA SER A 407 -39.09 6.13 19.63
C SER A 407 -39.18 4.60 19.55
N LYS A 408 -38.52 3.96 18.58
CA LYS A 408 -38.49 2.50 18.42
C LYS A 408 -37.36 1.84 19.19
N ILE A 409 -36.48 2.61 19.88
CA ILE A 409 -35.39 2.05 20.66
C ILE A 409 -35.92 1.36 21.91
N GLU A 410 -35.64 0.09 22.03
CA GLU A 410 -35.79 -0.69 23.24
C GLU A 410 -34.54 -0.53 24.10
N VAL A 411 -34.73 -0.28 25.39
CA VAL A 411 -33.65 -0.09 26.36
C VAL A 411 -33.72 -1.20 27.39
N ASP A 412 -32.63 -1.92 27.52
CA ASP A 412 -32.37 -2.90 28.58
C ASP A 412 -31.30 -2.31 29.50
N SER A 413 -31.69 -1.99 30.72
CA SER A 413 -30.86 -1.30 31.72
C SER A 413 -31.07 -1.87 33.10
N ASN A 414 -29.96 -2.22 33.74
CA ASN A 414 -29.92 -2.62 35.15
C ASN A 414 -29.26 -1.56 36.04
N VAL A 415 -29.15 -0.33 35.57
CA VAL A 415 -28.52 0.77 36.30
C VAL A 415 -29.26 1.02 37.61
N ASN A 416 -28.56 0.90 38.72
CA ASN A 416 -29.01 1.29 40.05
C ASN A 416 -28.22 2.49 40.52
N THR A 417 -28.83 3.68 40.45
CA THR A 417 -28.17 4.94 40.83
C THR A 417 -27.95 5.07 42.32
N ASN A 418 -28.53 4.20 43.15
CA ASN A 418 -28.37 4.20 44.61
C ASN A 418 -27.20 3.32 45.08
N GLU A 419 -26.48 2.68 44.17
CA GLU A 419 -25.38 1.77 44.48
C GLU A 419 -24.20 2.04 43.58
N CYS A 420 -22.99 2.23 44.17
CA CYS A 420 -21.76 2.41 43.40
C CYS A 420 -21.44 1.14 42.60
N GLY A 421 -21.12 1.31 41.35
CA GLY A 421 -20.75 0.21 40.48
C GLY A 421 -20.69 0.60 39.02
N THR A 422 -20.30 -0.38 38.19
CA THR A 422 -20.28 -0.23 36.71
C THR A 422 -21.44 -1.04 36.15
N TYR A 423 -22.28 -0.38 35.41
CA TYR A 423 -23.49 -0.92 34.80
C TYR A 423 -23.42 -0.81 33.28
N THR A 424 -24.17 -1.64 32.58
CA THR A 424 -24.27 -1.59 31.12
C THR A 424 -25.69 -1.34 30.70
N VAL A 425 -25.91 -0.30 29.89
CA VAL A 425 -27.17 -0.06 29.21
C VAL A 425 -27.07 -0.59 27.79
N LYS A 426 -28.00 -1.46 27.39
CA LYS A 426 -28.10 -2.01 26.05
C LYS A 426 -29.27 -1.38 25.31
N TYR A 427 -28.97 -0.85 24.13
CA TYR A 427 -29.95 -0.27 23.23
C TYR A 427 -30.16 -1.21 22.04
N THR A 428 -31.41 -1.51 21.73
CA THR A 428 -31.81 -2.34 20.58
C THR A 428 -32.77 -1.53 19.71
N LEU A 429 -32.42 -1.39 18.44
CA LEU A 429 -33.29 -0.70 17.48
C LEU A 429 -33.61 -1.64 16.33
N THR A 430 -34.89 -1.94 16.14
CA THR A 430 -35.37 -2.75 15.04
C THR A 430 -36.10 -1.87 14.04
N ASN A 431 -35.71 -1.95 12.77
CA ASN A 431 -36.40 -1.33 11.67
C ASN A 431 -36.70 -2.40 10.61
N GLU A 432 -37.97 -2.62 10.33
CA GLU A 432 -38.44 -3.74 9.51
C GLU A 432 -37.88 -5.08 10.02
N ASN A 433 -37.00 -5.75 9.24
CA ASN A 433 -36.42 -7.05 9.57
C ASN A 433 -34.96 -6.95 10.04
N THR A 434 -34.44 -5.74 10.25
CA THR A 434 -33.03 -5.52 10.62
C THR A 434 -32.95 -4.92 12.01
N THR A 435 -32.07 -5.50 12.84
CA THR A 435 -31.85 -5.06 14.22
C THR A 435 -30.41 -4.61 14.41
N LYS A 436 -30.22 -3.47 15.04
CA LYS A 436 -28.91 -2.97 15.49
C LYS A 436 -28.91 -2.86 17.02
N GLN A 437 -27.75 -3.13 17.61
CA GLN A 437 -27.58 -2.99 19.07
C GLN A 437 -26.33 -2.14 19.34
N LYS A 438 -26.41 -1.33 20.40
CA LYS A 438 -25.27 -0.63 21.01
C LYS A 438 -25.37 -0.69 22.52
N SER A 439 -24.21 -0.61 23.19
CA SER A 439 -24.17 -0.56 24.67
C SER A 439 -23.44 0.71 25.11
N MET A 440 -23.84 1.20 26.27
CA MET A 440 -23.22 2.33 26.97
C MET A 440 -22.84 1.88 28.37
N GLU A 441 -21.69 2.26 28.85
CA GLU A 441 -21.25 2.04 30.23
C GLU A 441 -21.73 3.18 31.11
N VAL A 442 -22.26 2.83 32.29
CA VAL A 442 -22.66 3.80 33.32
C VAL A 442 -21.90 3.46 34.59
N GLU A 443 -21.10 4.37 35.08
CA GLU A 443 -20.35 4.25 36.32
C GLU A 443 -21.01 5.13 37.39
N VAL A 444 -21.52 4.51 38.44
CA VAL A 444 -22.07 5.21 39.60
C VAL A 444 -21.02 5.30 40.67
N VAL A 445 -20.64 6.52 41.03
CA VAL A 445 -19.58 6.81 42.01
C VAL A 445 -20.16 7.43 43.27
N SER A 446 -19.46 7.26 44.36
CA SER A 446 -19.80 7.91 45.62
C SER A 446 -19.68 9.43 45.52
N ASP A 447 -20.60 10.14 46.12
CA ASP A 447 -20.50 11.61 46.28
C ASP A 447 -19.52 12.02 47.40
N TYR A 448 -18.97 11.02 48.10
CA TYR A 448 -18.08 11.21 49.19
C TYR A 448 -16.74 10.57 48.92
N ASP A 449 -15.66 11.34 49.11
CA ASP A 449 -14.34 10.79 49.23
C ASP A 449 -14.22 10.11 50.59
N TYR A 450 -14.07 8.79 50.61
CA TYR A 450 -13.79 8.10 51.88
C TYR A 450 -12.35 8.37 52.30
N LEU A 451 -12.14 8.63 53.60
CA LEU A 451 -10.79 8.78 54.17
C LEU A 451 -9.86 7.61 53.81
N SER A 452 -10.43 6.42 53.52
CA SER A 452 -9.68 5.25 53.09
C SER A 452 -9.13 5.35 51.66
N ASP A 453 -9.61 6.30 50.85
CA ASP A 453 -9.24 6.46 49.42
C ASP A 453 -8.06 7.40 49.25
N PHE A 454 -7.72 8.18 50.30
CA PHE A 454 -6.54 9.03 50.29
C PHE A 454 -5.25 8.27 50.58
N SER A 455 -4.16 8.70 50.01
CA SER A 455 -2.83 8.23 50.37
C SER A 455 -2.42 8.82 51.70
N TRP A 456 -2.09 8.01 52.67
CA TRP A 456 -1.71 8.41 54.01
C TRP A 456 -0.20 8.54 54.09
N GLU A 457 0.32 9.70 54.51
CA GLU A 457 1.75 9.88 54.79
C GLU A 457 2.15 9.24 56.12
N SER A 458 1.25 9.26 57.12
CA SER A 458 1.43 8.54 58.36
C SER A 458 0.12 8.20 59.04
N ILE A 459 0.05 7.03 59.66
CA ILE A 459 -1.10 6.59 60.46
C ILE A 459 -0.64 6.48 61.91
N LYS A 460 -1.16 7.35 62.79
CA LYS A 460 -1.08 7.18 64.25
C LYS A 460 -2.43 6.65 64.72
N THR A 461 -2.48 5.41 65.17
CA THR A 461 -3.70 4.82 65.66
C THR A 461 -3.47 4.27 67.09
N ASP A 462 -4.19 4.82 68.05
CA ASP A 462 -4.36 4.20 69.38
C ASP A 462 -5.51 3.18 69.39
N TRP A 463 -6.23 3.00 68.26
CA TRP A 463 -7.51 2.30 68.15
C TRP A 463 -7.54 1.19 67.07
N GLY A 464 -6.41 0.71 66.64
CA GLY A 464 -6.31 -0.37 65.64
C GLY A 464 -5.86 0.08 64.26
N THR A 465 -5.59 -0.90 63.37
CA THR A 465 -5.09 -0.63 61.99
C THR A 465 -6.27 -0.27 61.08
N PRO A 466 -6.27 0.92 60.44
CA PRO A 466 -7.29 1.25 59.44
C PRO A 466 -7.28 0.30 58.26
N ARG A 467 -8.46 -0.07 57.78
CA ARG A 467 -8.61 -0.91 56.57
C ARG A 467 -9.03 -0.03 55.41
N LYS A 468 -8.33 -0.08 54.32
CA LYS A 468 -8.74 0.56 53.07
C LYS A 468 -10.06 -0.09 52.58
N ASN A 469 -11.04 0.72 52.21
CA ASN A 469 -12.38 0.30 51.76
C ASN A 469 -13.17 -0.55 52.81
N GLY A 470 -12.96 -0.33 54.10
CA GLY A 470 -13.74 -0.97 55.12
C GLY A 470 -14.87 -0.05 55.60
N ASN A 471 -16.14 -0.53 55.59
CA ASN A 471 -17.24 0.14 56.25
C ASN A 471 -16.95 0.30 57.76
N ILE A 472 -16.77 1.52 58.20
CA ILE A 472 -16.70 1.85 59.65
C ILE A 472 -18.13 1.95 60.12
N GLN A 473 -18.69 0.87 60.69
CA GLN A 473 -19.94 0.96 61.41
C GLN A 473 -19.72 1.85 62.65
N GLY A 474 -20.33 3.02 62.65
CA GLY A 474 -20.44 3.83 63.88
C GLY A 474 -20.04 5.30 63.80
N MET A 475 -19.97 5.91 62.64
CA MET A 475 -19.97 7.36 62.50
C MET A 475 -21.21 7.82 61.76
N THR A 476 -22.21 8.25 62.51
CA THR A 476 -23.30 9.10 62.04
C THR A 476 -22.86 10.56 62.08
#